data_175bc01c0a9fc61228330ff1f9eca743
#
_entry.id   175bc01c0a9fc61228330ff1f9eca743
#
_cell.length_a   1.000
_cell.length_b   1.000
_cell.length_c   1.000
_cell.angle_alpha   90.00
_cell.angle_beta   90.00
_cell.angle_gamma   90.00
#
_symmetry.space_group_name_H-M   'P 1'
#
loop_
_entity.id
_entity.type
_entity.pdbx_description
1 polymer ?
#
loop_
_entity_poly.entity_id
_entity_poly.type
_entity_poly.pdbx_seq_one_letter_code
_entity_poly.pdbx_strand_id
1 'polypeptide(L)'
;MINMDKKLVLFDRDGVLNEAGRITRPEELRLLSNALRGIARLTQAGIRVGICTNQGGIAHGVLDEITLARIHDKLRLVAGEFGGHIDRIVHCASADSDHPLRKPNPGMLLDQARHFGLTDLSGVPFVGDNLVDVQAAQAAGAVPVLVRTGHGKNTAYKHRAALRDVLSYPNVETAVNHWLKEAA
;
A
#
# COMPACT_ATOMS: atom_id res chain seq x y z
N MET A 1 -0.56 -0.11 -17.98
CA MET A 1 -1.95 0.38 -17.85
C MET A 1 -2.60 -0.37 -16.69
N ILE A 2 -3.39 0.29 -15.86
CA ILE A 2 -4.11 -0.35 -14.75
C ILE A 2 -5.28 -1.15 -15.31
N ASN A 3 -5.46 -2.36 -14.78
CA ASN A 3 -6.56 -3.27 -15.17
C ASN A 3 -7.42 -3.58 -13.94
N MET A 4 -8.56 -2.93 -13.82
CA MET A 4 -9.49 -3.11 -12.69
C MET A 4 -10.26 -4.45 -12.74
N ASP A 5 -10.26 -5.17 -13.88
CA ASP A 5 -10.86 -6.51 -13.99
C ASP A 5 -10.13 -7.55 -13.12
N LYS A 6 -8.87 -7.32 -12.78
CA LYS A 6 -8.12 -8.13 -11.80
C LYS A 6 -8.68 -8.02 -10.38
N LYS A 7 -9.55 -7.04 -10.13
CA LYS A 7 -10.26 -6.80 -8.87
C LYS A 7 -9.36 -6.81 -7.64
N LEU A 8 -8.16 -6.24 -7.78
CA LEU A 8 -7.19 -6.12 -6.70
C LEU A 8 -6.44 -4.79 -6.79
N VAL A 9 -6.30 -4.12 -5.66
CA VAL A 9 -5.40 -2.97 -5.47
C VAL A 9 -4.53 -3.26 -4.25
N LEU A 10 -3.23 -3.03 -4.39
CA LEU A 10 -2.26 -3.17 -3.31
C LEU A 10 -1.79 -1.80 -2.83
N PHE A 11 -1.55 -1.67 -1.52
CA PHE A 11 -1.12 -0.43 -0.87
C PHE A 11 0.08 -0.66 0.05
N ASP A 12 0.96 0.33 0.16
CA ASP A 12 1.73 0.51 1.38
C ASP A 12 0.83 1.09 2.49
N ARG A 13 1.30 1.05 3.73
CA ARG A 13 0.56 1.53 4.89
C ARG A 13 0.99 2.95 5.27
N ASP A 14 2.24 3.11 5.69
CA ASP A 14 2.75 4.35 6.28
C ASP A 14 2.99 5.43 5.22
N GLY A 15 2.37 6.59 5.36
CA GLY A 15 2.39 7.67 4.36
C GLY A 15 1.35 7.53 3.25
N VAL A 16 0.68 6.38 3.14
CA VAL A 16 -0.34 6.09 2.12
C VAL A 16 -1.74 6.00 2.74
N LEU A 17 -1.91 5.13 3.74
CA LEU A 17 -3.18 4.92 4.45
C LEU A 17 -3.24 5.69 5.77
N ASN A 18 -2.11 5.89 6.41
CA ASN A 18 -1.93 6.71 7.60
C ASN A 18 -0.80 7.74 7.40
N GLU A 19 -0.71 8.69 8.29
CA GLU A 19 0.40 9.64 8.31
C GLU A 19 1.75 8.91 8.33
N ALA A 20 2.75 9.48 7.65
CA ALA A 20 4.10 8.94 7.66
C ALA A 20 4.71 9.05 9.05
N GLY A 21 5.43 8.01 9.46
CA GLY A 21 6.11 7.98 10.75
C GLY A 21 6.12 6.60 11.36
N ARG A 22 6.91 6.46 12.41
CA ARG A 22 6.95 5.22 13.18
C ARG A 22 5.75 5.18 14.12
N ILE A 23 4.99 4.10 14.06
CA ILE A 23 3.85 3.82 14.93
C ILE A 23 4.25 2.65 15.82
N THR A 24 4.22 2.84 17.12
CA THR A 24 4.58 1.83 18.13
C THR A 24 3.40 1.42 19.01
N ARG A 25 2.27 2.13 18.92
CA ARG A 25 1.04 1.84 19.65
C ARG A 25 -0.18 2.13 18.79
N PRO A 26 -1.29 1.39 18.97
CA PRO A 26 -2.52 1.63 18.21
C PRO A 26 -3.04 3.07 18.29
N GLU A 27 -2.85 3.75 19.43
CA GLU A 27 -3.33 5.11 19.66
C GLU A 27 -2.63 6.15 18.78
N GLU A 28 -1.42 5.83 18.31
CA GLU A 28 -0.61 6.69 17.44
C GLU A 28 -1.05 6.62 15.98
N LEU A 29 -1.85 5.61 15.60
CA LEU A 29 -2.33 5.45 14.22
C LEU A 29 -3.26 6.61 13.84
N ARG A 30 -2.81 7.43 12.89
CA ARG A 30 -3.56 8.56 12.31
C ARG A 30 -3.87 8.25 10.85
N LEU A 31 -5.10 7.80 10.60
CA LEU A 31 -5.53 7.41 9.25
C LEU A 31 -5.85 8.65 8.41
N LEU A 32 -5.53 8.56 7.13
CA LEU A 32 -5.84 9.60 6.15
C LEU A 32 -7.28 9.43 5.65
N SER A 33 -8.11 10.42 5.84
CA SER A 33 -9.54 10.37 5.46
C SER A 33 -9.74 10.11 3.96
N ASN A 34 -8.83 10.63 3.11
CA ASN A 34 -8.86 10.35 1.67
C ASN A 34 -8.54 8.87 1.37
N ALA A 35 -7.66 8.23 2.14
CA ALA A 35 -7.36 6.81 1.96
C ALA A 35 -8.57 5.94 2.37
N LEU A 36 -9.21 6.26 3.49
CA LEU A 36 -10.43 5.57 3.95
C LEU A 36 -11.56 5.66 2.91
N ARG A 37 -11.81 6.86 2.35
CA ARG A 37 -12.80 7.02 1.26
C ARG A 37 -12.42 6.26 0.00
N GLY A 38 -11.14 6.24 -0.37
CA GLY A 38 -10.66 5.44 -1.50
C GLY A 38 -10.90 3.95 -1.29
N ILE A 39 -10.56 3.39 -0.12
CA ILE A 39 -10.81 1.99 0.23
C ILE A 39 -12.31 1.67 0.19
N ALA A 40 -13.16 2.53 0.77
CA ALA A 40 -14.60 2.35 0.75
C ALA A 40 -15.15 2.26 -0.69
N ARG A 41 -14.67 3.10 -1.59
CA ARG A 41 -15.06 3.06 -3.02
C ARG A 41 -14.61 1.80 -3.73
N LEU A 42 -13.39 1.31 -3.45
CA LEU A 42 -12.92 0.03 -3.99
C LEU A 42 -13.80 -1.12 -3.50
N THR A 43 -14.13 -1.14 -2.21
CA THR A 43 -15.03 -2.13 -1.62
C THR A 43 -16.41 -2.13 -2.29
N GLN A 44 -17.01 -0.94 -2.49
CA GLN A 44 -18.29 -0.78 -3.18
C GLN A 44 -18.26 -1.28 -4.64
N ALA A 45 -17.10 -1.15 -5.29
CA ALA A 45 -16.88 -1.65 -6.64
C ALA A 45 -16.50 -3.16 -6.69
N GLY A 46 -16.49 -3.86 -5.56
CA GLY A 46 -16.11 -5.27 -5.46
C GLY A 46 -14.63 -5.54 -5.73
N ILE A 47 -13.77 -4.55 -5.47
CA ILE A 47 -12.33 -4.63 -5.67
C ILE A 47 -11.67 -4.90 -4.32
N ARG A 48 -10.85 -5.94 -4.26
CA ARG A 48 -10.12 -6.38 -3.07
C ARG A 48 -8.96 -5.44 -2.76
N VAL A 49 -8.66 -5.29 -1.47
CA VAL A 49 -7.61 -4.42 -0.95
C VAL A 49 -6.58 -5.24 -0.18
N GLY A 50 -5.33 -5.24 -0.65
CA GLY A 50 -4.18 -5.82 0.04
C GLY A 50 -3.22 -4.74 0.52
N ILE A 51 -2.54 -5.00 1.65
CA ILE A 51 -1.51 -4.10 2.19
C ILE A 51 -0.18 -4.83 2.26
N CYS A 52 0.93 -4.16 1.84
CA CYS A 52 2.30 -4.65 1.90
C CYS A 52 3.18 -3.60 2.59
N THR A 53 3.57 -3.80 3.85
CA THR A 53 4.26 -2.79 4.64
C THR A 53 5.58 -3.28 5.27
N ASN A 54 6.65 -2.46 5.19
CA ASN A 54 7.90 -2.71 5.88
C ASN A 54 7.79 -2.28 7.36
N GLN A 55 7.99 -3.21 8.28
CA GLN A 55 7.88 -2.99 9.73
C GLN A 55 9.18 -3.40 10.47
N GLY A 56 10.31 -2.88 10.00
CA GLY A 56 11.64 -3.15 10.57
C GLY A 56 11.80 -2.75 12.04
N GLY A 57 10.86 -2.00 12.62
CA GLY A 57 10.81 -1.71 14.05
C GLY A 57 10.79 -2.96 14.93
N ILE A 58 10.25 -4.07 14.39
CA ILE A 58 10.22 -5.37 15.10
C ILE A 58 11.64 -5.92 15.25
N ALA A 59 12.43 -5.94 14.17
CA ALA A 59 13.83 -6.38 14.22
C ALA A 59 14.68 -5.55 15.20
N HIS A 60 14.30 -4.30 15.42
CA HIS A 60 15.00 -3.40 16.37
C HIS A 60 14.41 -3.41 17.78
N GLY A 61 13.45 -4.28 18.08
CA GLY A 61 12.80 -4.39 19.40
C GLY A 61 11.99 -3.15 19.82
N VAL A 62 11.65 -2.27 18.87
CA VAL A 62 10.86 -1.04 19.12
C VAL A 62 9.36 -1.32 19.06
N LEU A 63 8.98 -2.39 18.37
CA LEU A 63 7.62 -2.86 18.17
C LEU A 63 7.63 -4.39 18.23
N ASP A 64 6.60 -5.00 18.78
CA ASP A 64 6.40 -6.44 18.73
C ASP A 64 5.24 -6.84 17.79
N GLU A 65 5.18 -8.13 17.44
CA GLU A 65 4.16 -8.68 16.53
C GLU A 65 2.74 -8.51 17.08
N ILE A 66 2.55 -8.64 18.40
CA ILE A 66 1.24 -8.52 19.05
C ILE A 66 0.75 -7.08 18.94
N THR A 67 1.62 -6.12 19.21
CA THR A 67 1.29 -4.69 19.09
C THR A 67 1.05 -4.31 17.62
N LEU A 68 1.85 -4.82 16.68
CA LEU A 68 1.60 -4.60 15.25
C LEU A 68 0.24 -5.18 14.82
N ALA A 69 -0.12 -6.37 15.29
CA ALA A 69 -1.45 -6.95 15.01
C ALA A 69 -2.58 -6.04 15.50
N ARG A 70 -2.47 -5.48 16.71
CA ARG A 70 -3.45 -4.53 17.25
C ARG A 70 -3.54 -3.22 16.43
N ILE A 71 -2.42 -2.73 15.91
CA ILE A 71 -2.39 -1.59 14.99
C ILE A 71 -3.15 -1.92 13.70
N HIS A 72 -2.92 -3.10 13.13
CA HIS A 72 -3.61 -3.57 11.93
C HIS A 72 -5.11 -3.81 12.16
N ASP A 73 -5.50 -4.33 13.34
CA ASP A 73 -6.91 -4.50 13.71
C ASP A 73 -7.62 -3.15 13.82
N LYS A 74 -6.98 -2.16 14.43
CA LYS A 74 -7.50 -0.78 14.46
C LYS A 74 -7.66 -0.20 13.04
N LEU A 75 -6.69 -0.43 12.16
CA LEU A 75 -6.79 -0.01 10.75
C LEU A 75 -8.02 -0.62 10.07
N ARG A 76 -8.24 -1.94 10.22
CA ARG A 76 -9.41 -2.65 9.67
C ARG A 76 -10.72 -2.13 10.25
N LEU A 77 -10.76 -1.93 11.57
CA LEU A 77 -11.95 -1.43 12.27
C LEU A 77 -12.37 -0.07 11.70
N VAL A 78 -11.46 0.89 11.67
CA VAL A 78 -11.76 2.24 11.18
C VAL A 78 -12.08 2.24 9.68
N ALA A 79 -11.39 1.43 8.86
CA ALA A 79 -11.76 1.28 7.45
C ALA A 79 -13.20 0.76 7.31
N GLY A 80 -13.62 -0.20 8.15
CA GLY A 80 -14.98 -0.72 8.20
C GLY A 80 -16.03 0.34 8.58
N GLU A 81 -15.73 1.22 9.53
CA GLU A 81 -16.59 2.35 9.90
C GLU A 81 -16.84 3.31 8.72
N PHE A 82 -15.88 3.40 7.78
CA PHE A 82 -16.02 4.17 6.54
C PHE A 82 -16.66 3.36 5.39
N GLY A 83 -17.08 2.12 5.62
CA GLY A 83 -17.63 1.24 4.60
C GLY A 83 -16.58 0.56 3.72
N GLY A 84 -15.33 0.59 4.14
CA GLY A 84 -14.21 -0.06 3.45
C GLY A 84 -13.89 -1.42 4.04
N HIS A 85 -13.28 -2.29 3.21
CA HIS A 85 -12.78 -3.60 3.64
C HIS A 85 -11.31 -3.77 3.24
N ILE A 86 -10.50 -4.30 4.14
CA ILE A 86 -9.10 -4.66 3.90
C ILE A 86 -9.00 -6.18 3.98
N ASP A 87 -8.82 -6.81 2.81
CA ASP A 87 -8.87 -8.26 2.67
C ASP A 87 -7.64 -8.93 3.32
N ARG A 88 -6.45 -8.35 3.11
CA ARG A 88 -5.21 -8.91 3.64
C ARG A 88 -4.14 -7.87 3.92
N ILE A 89 -3.43 -8.05 5.03
CA ILE A 89 -2.23 -7.26 5.37
C ILE A 89 -1.04 -8.21 5.47
N VAL A 90 0.02 -7.92 4.73
CA VAL A 90 1.32 -8.59 4.81
C VAL A 90 2.36 -7.57 5.27
N HIS A 91 3.23 -7.96 6.18
CA HIS A 91 4.32 -7.10 6.62
C HIS A 91 5.67 -7.83 6.59
N CYS A 92 6.73 -7.06 6.52
CA CYS A 92 8.10 -7.54 6.68
C CYS A 92 8.68 -6.98 7.98
N ALA A 93 8.93 -7.86 8.95
CA ALA A 93 9.52 -7.51 10.23
C ALA A 93 11.05 -7.30 10.16
N SER A 94 11.70 -7.81 9.11
CA SER A 94 13.16 -7.74 8.96
C SER A 94 13.65 -6.32 8.67
N ALA A 95 14.78 -5.95 9.26
CA ALA A 95 15.54 -4.75 8.92
C ALA A 95 16.60 -5.00 7.83
N ASP A 96 16.86 -6.28 7.50
CA ASP A 96 17.80 -6.68 6.45
C ASP A 96 17.27 -6.27 5.06
N SER A 97 18.06 -5.49 4.32
CA SER A 97 17.72 -5.03 2.97
C SER A 97 17.57 -6.18 1.96
N ASP A 98 18.26 -7.29 2.18
CA ASP A 98 18.28 -8.43 1.27
C ASP A 98 17.13 -9.43 1.57
N HIS A 99 16.38 -9.21 2.64
CA HIS A 99 15.25 -10.07 3.00
C HIS A 99 14.20 -10.06 1.88
N PRO A 100 13.78 -11.23 1.34
CA PRO A 100 12.91 -11.32 0.15
C PRO A 100 11.57 -10.57 0.26
N LEU A 101 11.02 -10.50 1.47
CA LEU A 101 9.76 -9.79 1.72
C LEU A 101 9.94 -8.28 1.90
N ARG A 102 11.18 -7.80 2.16
CA ARG A 102 11.40 -6.38 2.43
C ARG A 102 11.44 -5.57 1.14
N LYS A 103 10.53 -4.61 0.95
CA LYS A 103 10.60 -3.65 -0.15
C LYS A 103 11.96 -2.92 -0.13
N PRO A 104 12.68 -2.79 -1.27
CA PRO A 104 12.20 -2.90 -2.65
C PRO A 104 12.08 -4.32 -3.24
N ASN A 105 12.36 -5.40 -2.48
CA ASN A 105 12.16 -6.75 -2.96
C ASN A 105 10.66 -7.05 -3.13
N PRO A 106 10.27 -7.87 -4.13
CA PRO A 106 8.87 -8.05 -4.53
C PRO A 106 8.07 -9.04 -3.68
N GLY A 107 8.71 -9.72 -2.72
CA GLY A 107 8.15 -10.92 -2.08
C GLY A 107 6.78 -10.75 -1.45
N MET A 108 6.49 -9.61 -0.78
CA MET A 108 5.16 -9.35 -0.21
C MET A 108 4.09 -9.22 -1.30
N LEU A 109 4.40 -8.56 -2.42
CA LEU A 109 3.45 -8.37 -3.53
C LEU A 109 3.17 -9.71 -4.21
N LEU A 110 4.20 -10.53 -4.46
CA LEU A 110 4.06 -11.87 -5.03
C LEU A 110 3.27 -12.81 -4.09
N ASP A 111 3.43 -12.65 -2.78
CA ASP A 111 2.65 -13.38 -1.78
C ASP A 111 1.17 -12.96 -1.80
N GLN A 112 0.87 -11.68 -2.01
CA GLN A 112 -0.51 -11.22 -2.25
C GLN A 112 -1.08 -11.83 -3.53
N ALA A 113 -0.32 -11.85 -4.65
CA ALA A 113 -0.77 -12.47 -5.89
C ALA A 113 -1.20 -13.92 -5.69
N ARG A 114 -0.35 -14.74 -5.05
CA ARG A 114 -0.66 -16.14 -4.74
C ARG A 114 -1.92 -16.29 -3.89
N HIS A 115 -2.05 -15.48 -2.85
CA HIS A 115 -3.22 -15.51 -1.95
C HIS A 115 -4.53 -15.20 -2.69
N PHE A 116 -4.49 -14.22 -3.58
CA PHE A 116 -5.68 -13.81 -4.35
C PHE A 116 -5.91 -14.65 -5.63
N GLY A 117 -5.10 -15.69 -5.85
CA GLY A 117 -5.25 -16.59 -6.99
C GLY A 117 -4.87 -15.96 -8.33
N LEU A 118 -3.99 -14.94 -8.32
CA LEU A 118 -3.49 -14.31 -9.53
C LEU A 118 -2.18 -14.99 -9.98
N THR A 119 -2.05 -15.25 -11.26
CA THR A 119 -0.83 -15.79 -11.87
C THR A 119 0.28 -14.75 -12.00
N ASP A 120 -0.10 -13.48 -12.13
CA ASP A 120 0.79 -12.33 -12.23
C ASP A 120 0.12 -11.06 -11.68
N LEU A 121 0.89 -10.01 -11.50
CA LEU A 121 0.41 -8.70 -11.06
C LEU A 121 0.33 -7.66 -12.19
N SER A 122 0.43 -8.08 -13.46
CA SER A 122 0.30 -7.16 -14.58
C SER A 122 -1.05 -6.43 -14.52
N GLY A 123 -1.04 -5.11 -14.60
CA GLY A 123 -2.23 -4.28 -14.44
C GLY A 123 -2.71 -4.04 -13.01
N VAL A 124 -2.22 -4.77 -11.99
CA VAL A 124 -2.55 -4.52 -10.58
C VAL A 124 -1.77 -3.32 -10.07
N PRO A 125 -2.42 -2.24 -9.59
CA PRO A 125 -1.70 -1.12 -9.00
C PRO A 125 -1.15 -1.46 -7.63
N PHE A 126 0.10 -1.06 -7.37
CA PHE A 126 0.67 -0.95 -6.04
C PHE A 126 0.94 0.52 -5.71
N VAL A 127 0.25 1.03 -4.70
CA VAL A 127 0.25 2.42 -4.30
C VAL A 127 1.22 2.63 -3.14
N GLY A 128 2.21 3.48 -3.35
CA GLY A 128 3.21 3.83 -2.33
C GLY A 128 3.51 5.32 -2.29
N ASP A 129 4.28 5.75 -1.32
CA ASP A 129 4.76 7.13 -1.18
C ASP A 129 6.30 7.23 -1.31
N ASN A 130 6.97 6.09 -1.47
CA ASN A 130 8.43 6.02 -1.48
C ASN A 130 8.97 5.31 -2.72
N LEU A 131 10.25 5.57 -3.04
CA LEU A 131 10.93 4.92 -4.17
C LEU A 131 10.97 3.39 -4.03
N VAL A 132 11.14 2.88 -2.81
CA VAL A 132 11.16 1.42 -2.56
C VAL A 132 9.82 0.75 -2.90
N ASP A 133 8.72 1.46 -2.83
CA ASP A 133 7.40 0.94 -3.23
C ASP A 133 7.32 0.82 -4.74
N VAL A 134 7.77 1.86 -5.46
CA VAL A 134 7.82 1.87 -6.92
C VAL A 134 8.71 0.74 -7.42
N GLN A 135 9.89 0.56 -6.83
CA GLN A 135 10.83 -0.50 -7.20
C GLN A 135 10.24 -1.90 -6.89
N ALA A 136 9.56 -2.08 -5.75
CA ALA A 136 8.91 -3.35 -5.41
C ALA A 136 7.78 -3.68 -6.39
N ALA A 137 6.98 -2.68 -6.81
CA ALA A 137 5.96 -2.86 -7.83
C ALA A 137 6.56 -3.29 -9.17
N GLN A 138 7.60 -2.60 -9.63
CA GLN A 138 8.31 -2.92 -10.88
C GLN A 138 8.89 -4.34 -10.84
N ALA A 139 9.57 -4.70 -9.74
CA ALA A 139 10.15 -6.03 -9.56
C ALA A 139 9.10 -7.15 -9.50
N ALA A 140 7.89 -6.86 -9.01
CA ALA A 140 6.77 -7.79 -8.97
C ALA A 140 5.94 -7.85 -10.27
N GLY A 141 6.23 -6.99 -11.26
CA GLY A 141 5.41 -6.86 -12.47
C GLY A 141 4.06 -6.15 -12.24
N ALA A 142 3.89 -5.49 -11.11
CA ALA A 142 2.73 -4.66 -10.79
C ALA A 142 2.86 -3.26 -11.42
N VAL A 143 1.77 -2.50 -11.45
CA VAL A 143 1.78 -1.10 -11.90
C VAL A 143 2.16 -0.21 -10.72
N PRO A 144 3.34 0.46 -10.74
CA PRO A 144 3.73 1.38 -9.69
C PRO A 144 2.87 2.64 -9.72
N VAL A 145 2.39 3.06 -8.57
CA VAL A 145 1.62 4.29 -8.38
C VAL A 145 2.19 5.06 -7.19
N LEU A 146 2.56 6.32 -7.42
CA LEU A 146 3.03 7.21 -6.36
C LEU A 146 1.90 8.13 -5.90
N VAL A 147 1.61 8.17 -4.60
CA VAL A 147 0.77 9.21 -4.01
C VAL A 147 1.64 10.28 -3.34
N ARG A 148 1.18 11.54 -3.37
CA ARG A 148 1.93 12.69 -2.84
C ARG A 148 1.65 12.96 -1.37
N THR A 149 1.00 12.04 -0.66
CA THR A 149 0.91 12.01 0.79
C THR A 149 2.23 11.50 1.39
N GLY A 150 2.37 11.49 2.68
CA GLY A 150 3.56 11.00 3.35
C GLY A 150 4.85 11.63 2.81
N HIS A 151 5.77 10.79 2.39
CA HIS A 151 7.04 11.19 1.76
C HIS A 151 6.90 11.47 0.25
N GLY A 152 5.74 11.21 -0.36
CA GLY A 152 5.57 11.18 -1.81
C GLY A 152 5.93 12.47 -2.54
N LYS A 153 5.70 13.66 -1.95
CA LYS A 153 6.17 14.93 -2.54
C LYS A 153 7.70 14.98 -2.64
N ASN A 154 8.40 14.59 -1.56
CA ASN A 154 9.84 14.58 -1.52
C ASN A 154 10.42 13.49 -2.44
N THR A 155 9.80 12.32 -2.48
CA THR A 155 10.15 11.21 -3.39
C THR A 155 10.03 11.66 -4.85
N ALA A 156 8.92 12.30 -5.24
CA ALA A 156 8.72 12.83 -6.59
C ALA A 156 9.78 13.87 -6.97
N TYR A 157 10.18 14.73 -6.05
CA TYR A 157 11.20 15.73 -6.28
C TYR A 157 12.59 15.11 -6.43
N LYS A 158 13.01 14.27 -5.47
CA LYS A 158 14.36 13.70 -5.43
C LYS A 158 14.63 12.67 -6.52
N HIS A 159 13.62 11.91 -6.93
CA HIS A 159 13.75 10.77 -7.84
C HIS A 159 13.01 10.97 -9.17
N ARG A 160 12.81 12.23 -9.60
CA ARG A 160 12.05 12.59 -10.81
C ARG A 160 12.46 11.83 -12.07
N ALA A 161 13.74 11.49 -12.21
CA ALA A 161 14.23 10.75 -13.37
C ALA A 161 13.73 9.30 -13.38
N ALA A 162 13.79 8.62 -12.22
CA ALA A 162 13.31 7.25 -12.04
C ALA A 162 11.77 7.14 -12.07
N LEU A 163 11.07 8.26 -11.83
CA LEU A 163 9.61 8.33 -11.72
C LEU A 163 8.93 8.90 -12.98
N ARG A 164 9.68 9.12 -14.10
CA ARG A 164 9.15 9.77 -15.31
C ARG A 164 7.88 9.10 -15.84
N ASP A 165 7.86 7.77 -15.84
CA ASP A 165 6.77 6.96 -16.39
C ASP A 165 5.89 6.33 -15.30
N VAL A 166 6.02 6.81 -14.04
CA VAL A 166 5.24 6.34 -12.90
C VAL A 166 4.00 7.20 -12.73
N LEU A 167 2.84 6.56 -12.65
CA LEU A 167 1.57 7.26 -12.37
C LEU A 167 1.66 7.94 -11.00
N SER A 168 1.29 9.22 -10.94
CA SER A 168 1.35 9.99 -9.70
C SER A 168 0.05 10.74 -9.45
N TYR A 169 -0.47 10.61 -8.21
CA TYR A 169 -1.71 11.24 -7.78
C TYR A 169 -1.52 12.04 -6.49
N PRO A 170 -2.35 13.06 -6.23
CA PRO A 170 -2.31 13.80 -4.97
C PRO A 170 -2.48 12.90 -3.74
N ASN A 171 -3.37 11.92 -3.81
CA ASN A 171 -3.72 10.99 -2.73
C ASN A 171 -4.47 9.76 -3.26
N VAL A 172 -4.78 8.80 -2.37
CA VAL A 172 -5.45 7.54 -2.70
C VAL A 172 -6.84 7.77 -3.30
N GLU A 173 -7.65 8.66 -2.73
CA GLU A 173 -9.01 8.93 -3.22
C GLU A 173 -9.00 9.42 -4.67
N THR A 174 -8.08 10.33 -5.00
CA THR A 174 -7.95 10.85 -6.37
C THR A 174 -7.56 9.74 -7.34
N ALA A 175 -6.62 8.87 -6.97
CA ALA A 175 -6.20 7.73 -7.78
C ALA A 175 -7.37 6.78 -8.05
N VAL A 176 -8.06 6.35 -7.00
CA VAL A 176 -9.19 5.41 -7.08
C VAL A 176 -10.33 6.00 -7.91
N ASN A 177 -10.65 7.27 -7.71
CA ASN A 177 -11.71 7.95 -8.48
C ASN A 177 -11.41 7.99 -9.98
N HIS A 178 -10.13 8.17 -10.34
CA HIS A 178 -9.70 8.15 -11.73
C HIS A 178 -9.89 6.75 -12.33
N TRP A 179 -9.38 5.71 -11.68
CA TRP A 179 -9.45 4.35 -12.18
C TRP A 179 -10.86 3.80 -12.33
N LEU A 180 -11.75 4.09 -11.37
CA LEU A 180 -13.14 3.65 -11.43
C LEU A 180 -13.96 4.37 -12.50
N LYS A 181 -13.56 5.59 -12.92
CA LYS A 181 -14.17 6.28 -14.05
C LYS A 181 -13.70 5.73 -15.40
N GLU A 182 -12.45 5.28 -15.51
CA GLU A 182 -11.92 4.69 -16.74
C GLU A 182 -12.46 3.26 -16.98
N ALA A 183 -12.90 2.58 -15.92
CA ALA A 183 -13.44 1.22 -15.98
C ALA A 183 -14.97 1.17 -16.17
N ALA A 184 -15.68 2.31 -16.11
CA ALA A 184 -17.13 2.43 -16.26
C ALA A 184 -17.52 2.71 -17.71
#